data_7da620cc3626b94e4f6f3172744800fc
#
_entry.id   7da620cc3626b94e4f6f3172744800fc
#
_cell.length_a   1.000
_cell.length_b   1.000
_cell.length_c   1.000
_cell.angle_alpha   90.00
_cell.angle_beta   90.00
_cell.angle_gamma   90.00
#
_symmetry.space_group_name_H-M   'P 1'
#
loop_
_entity.id
_entity.type
_entity.pdbx_description
1 polymer ?
#
loop_
_entity_poly.entity_id
_entity_poly.type
_entity_poly.pdbx_seq_one_letter_code
_entity_poly.pdbx_strand_id
1 'polypeptide(L)'
;MRSPKILLSPKAEQDIIEIGGHIALDNAHRAQSFIGELQDFLVMLAENPMIGRTRPELARGLRSIPFVGYKYSIYYRVIRGRTGITIERILHGARDVGRLF
;
A
#
# COMPACT_ATOMS: atom_id res chain seq x y z
N MET A 1 -0.82 19.97 -15.59
CA MET A 1 -0.80 19.41 -14.22
C MET A 1 0.01 18.14 -14.19
N ARG A 2 0.80 17.98 -13.15
CA ARG A 2 1.57 16.75 -12.99
C ARG A 2 0.73 15.71 -12.25
N SER A 3 0.75 14.49 -12.74
CA SER A 3 0.16 13.37 -12.01
C SER A 3 0.96 13.11 -10.73
N PRO A 4 0.31 12.73 -9.62
CA PRO A 4 1.02 12.35 -8.41
C PRO A 4 1.95 11.18 -8.68
N LYS A 5 3.14 11.22 -8.07
CA LYS A 5 4.12 10.16 -8.20
C LYS A 5 3.83 9.02 -7.23
N ILE A 6 3.90 7.78 -7.71
CA ILE A 6 3.75 6.60 -6.87
C ILE A 6 5.00 5.74 -7.05
N LEU A 7 5.74 5.59 -5.96
CA LEU A 7 6.93 4.74 -5.92
C LEU A 7 6.64 3.52 -5.06
N LEU A 8 7.15 2.37 -5.48
CA LEU A 8 7.05 1.13 -4.70
C LEU A 8 8.44 0.75 -4.21
N SER A 9 8.57 0.48 -2.92
CA SER A 9 9.80 -0.12 -2.41
C SER A 9 9.94 -1.54 -2.95
N PRO A 10 11.15 -2.11 -2.99
CA PRO A 10 11.32 -3.51 -3.39
C PRO A 10 10.48 -4.48 -2.56
N LYS A 11 10.35 -4.22 -1.26
CA LYS A 11 9.52 -5.05 -0.38
C LYS A 11 8.04 -4.92 -0.69
N ALA A 12 7.58 -3.71 -1.04
CA ALA A 12 6.18 -3.50 -1.44
C ALA A 12 5.88 -4.23 -2.75
N GLU A 13 6.79 -4.20 -3.71
CA GLU A 13 6.64 -4.96 -4.96
C GLU A 13 6.52 -6.46 -4.67
N GLN A 14 7.36 -6.97 -3.79
CA GLN A 14 7.33 -8.37 -3.38
C GLN A 14 6.01 -8.71 -2.67
N ASP A 15 5.55 -7.84 -1.79
CA ASP A 15 4.26 -8.01 -1.11
C ASP A 15 3.12 -8.15 -2.12
N ILE A 16 3.08 -7.29 -3.14
CA ILE A 16 2.04 -7.31 -4.17
C ILE A 16 2.05 -8.64 -4.94
N ILE A 17 3.23 -9.11 -5.32
CA ILE A 17 3.39 -10.38 -6.02
C ILE A 17 2.88 -11.53 -5.17
N GLU A 18 3.26 -11.57 -3.90
CA GLU A 18 2.85 -12.62 -2.97
C GLU A 18 1.35 -12.61 -2.70
N ILE A 19 0.78 -11.42 -2.47
CA ILE A 19 -0.66 -11.29 -2.23
C ILE A 19 -1.45 -11.71 -3.46
N GLY A 20 -1.06 -11.23 -4.65
CA GLY A 20 -1.71 -11.57 -5.90
C GLY A 20 -1.65 -13.08 -6.18
N GLY A 21 -0.49 -13.68 -5.94
CA GLY A 21 -0.30 -15.13 -6.08
C GLY A 21 -1.16 -15.93 -5.12
N HIS A 22 -1.27 -15.48 -3.87
CA HIS A 22 -2.11 -16.11 -2.86
C HIS A 22 -3.59 -16.05 -3.24
N ILE A 23 -4.05 -14.89 -3.70
CA ILE A 23 -5.44 -14.74 -4.16
C ILE A 23 -5.71 -15.62 -5.38
N ALA A 24 -4.76 -15.71 -6.30
CA ALA A 24 -4.90 -16.48 -7.53
C ALA A 24 -5.05 -17.99 -7.27
N LEU A 25 -4.50 -18.50 -6.16
CA LEU A 25 -4.67 -19.91 -5.79
C LEU A 25 -6.15 -20.27 -5.60
N ASP A 26 -6.94 -19.35 -5.07
CA ASP A 26 -8.36 -19.55 -4.85
C ASP A 26 -9.20 -19.09 -6.04
N ASN A 27 -8.81 -17.97 -6.66
CA ASN A 27 -9.62 -17.35 -7.70
C ASN A 27 -8.77 -16.43 -8.57
N ALA A 28 -8.44 -16.87 -9.79
CA ALA A 28 -7.60 -16.10 -10.72
C ALA A 28 -8.25 -14.77 -11.12
N HIS A 29 -9.58 -14.77 -11.31
CA HIS A 29 -10.31 -13.55 -11.66
C HIS A 29 -10.23 -12.51 -10.54
N ARG A 30 -10.35 -12.96 -9.29
CA ARG A 30 -10.22 -12.11 -8.11
C ARG A 30 -8.82 -11.48 -8.03
N ALA A 31 -7.78 -12.23 -8.39
CA ALA A 31 -6.42 -11.71 -8.40
C ALA A 31 -6.24 -10.57 -9.40
N GLN A 32 -6.84 -10.68 -10.58
CA GLN A 32 -6.82 -9.60 -11.57
C GLN A 32 -7.56 -8.37 -11.07
N SER A 33 -8.73 -8.56 -10.45
CA SER A 33 -9.50 -7.47 -9.85
C SER A 33 -8.72 -6.78 -8.74
N PHE A 34 -8.00 -7.54 -7.92
CA PHE A 34 -7.17 -7.00 -6.85
C PHE A 34 -6.14 -6.01 -7.39
N ILE A 35 -5.42 -6.37 -8.46
CA ILE A 35 -4.40 -5.49 -9.03
C ILE A 35 -5.01 -4.18 -9.53
N GLY A 36 -6.14 -4.25 -10.26
CA GLY A 36 -6.82 -3.06 -10.77
C GLY A 36 -7.33 -2.15 -9.65
N GLU A 37 -7.95 -2.75 -8.64
CA GLU A 37 -8.47 -2.01 -7.48
C GLU A 37 -7.33 -1.38 -6.67
N LEU A 38 -6.21 -2.09 -6.54
CA LEU A 38 -5.04 -1.56 -5.85
C LEU A 38 -4.47 -0.36 -6.60
N GLN A 39 -4.33 -0.45 -7.93
CA GLN A 39 -3.84 0.67 -8.74
C GLN A 39 -4.71 1.91 -8.56
N ASP A 40 -6.04 1.75 -8.65
CA ASP A 40 -6.98 2.86 -8.45
C ASP A 40 -6.87 3.45 -7.05
N PHE A 41 -6.75 2.59 -6.05
CA PHE A 41 -6.62 3.02 -4.66
C PHE A 41 -5.33 3.81 -4.43
N LEU A 42 -4.21 3.37 -5.01
CA LEU A 42 -2.93 4.06 -4.88
C LEU A 42 -2.94 5.43 -5.56
N VAL A 43 -3.63 5.57 -6.69
CA VAL A 43 -3.82 6.87 -7.34
C VAL A 43 -4.60 7.81 -6.42
N MET A 44 -5.71 7.35 -5.87
CA MET A 44 -6.51 8.13 -4.91
C MET A 44 -5.66 8.54 -3.70
N LEU A 45 -4.89 7.60 -3.17
CA LEU A 45 -4.04 7.85 -2.00
C LEU A 45 -2.93 8.87 -2.33
N ALA A 46 -2.33 8.78 -3.49
CA ALA A 46 -1.30 9.73 -3.91
C ALA A 46 -1.86 11.14 -4.11
N GLU A 47 -3.13 11.26 -4.51
CA GLU A 47 -3.81 12.54 -4.64
C GLU A 47 -4.25 13.11 -3.28
N ASN A 48 -4.37 12.26 -2.27
CA ASN A 48 -4.82 12.61 -0.91
C ASN A 48 -3.87 12.01 0.14
N PRO A 49 -2.58 12.37 0.12
CA PRO A 49 -1.57 11.59 0.85
C PRO A 49 -1.67 11.69 2.38
N MET A 50 -2.40 12.66 2.90
CA MET A 50 -2.52 12.85 4.35
C MET A 50 -3.68 12.08 4.99
N ILE A 51 -4.47 11.32 4.20
CA ILE A 51 -5.63 10.61 4.75
C ILE A 51 -5.26 9.40 5.61
N GLY A 52 -4.09 8.80 5.38
CA GLY A 52 -3.63 7.68 6.20
C GLY A 52 -3.25 8.12 7.60
N ARG A 53 -3.47 7.23 8.57
CA ARG A 53 -3.12 7.49 9.97
C ARG A 53 -1.60 7.48 10.12
N THR A 54 -1.06 8.44 10.89
CA THR A 54 0.36 8.43 11.22
C THR A 54 0.69 7.25 12.14
N ARG A 55 1.84 6.64 11.90
CA ARG A 55 2.30 5.47 12.65
C ARG A 55 3.71 5.71 13.22
N PRO A 56 3.89 6.72 14.09
CA PRO A 56 5.23 7.05 14.60
C PRO A 56 5.82 5.93 15.46
N GLU A 57 4.98 5.08 16.05
CA GLU A 57 5.42 3.93 16.83
C GLU A 57 6.12 2.86 15.96
N LEU A 58 5.86 2.85 14.65
CA LEU A 58 6.49 1.90 13.72
C LEU A 58 7.72 2.50 13.05
N ALA A 59 7.58 3.71 12.54
CA ALA A 59 8.68 4.43 11.91
C ALA A 59 8.31 5.89 11.73
N ARG A 60 9.30 6.76 11.80
CA ARG A 60 9.11 8.21 11.63
C ARG A 60 8.59 8.51 10.22
N GLY A 61 7.53 9.31 10.13
CA GLY A 61 6.94 9.71 8.86
C GLY A 61 6.09 8.66 8.17
N LEU A 62 5.96 7.47 8.78
CA LEU A 62 5.15 6.40 8.21
C LEU A 62 3.66 6.64 8.46
N ARG A 63 2.86 6.33 7.46
CA ARG A 63 1.40 6.34 7.55
C ARG A 63 0.86 4.99 7.12
N SER A 64 -0.35 4.67 7.54
CA SER A 64 -1.02 3.46 7.11
C SER A 64 -2.50 3.71 6.84
N ILE A 65 -3.06 2.92 5.92
CA ILE A 65 -4.46 2.97 5.58
C ILE A 65 -4.94 1.56 5.23
N PRO A 66 -6.12 1.12 5.75
CA PRO A 66 -6.68 -0.16 5.34
C PRO A 66 -7.08 -0.14 3.88
N PHE A 67 -6.80 -1.23 3.17
CA PHE A 67 -7.28 -1.42 1.81
C PHE A 67 -8.65 -2.09 1.86
N VAL A 68 -9.70 -1.29 1.72
CA VAL A 68 -11.09 -1.73 1.90
C VAL A 68 -11.44 -2.86 0.93
N GLY A 69 -12.11 -3.89 1.46
CA GLY A 69 -12.47 -5.10 0.68
C GLY A 69 -11.41 -6.19 0.72
N TYR A 70 -10.25 -5.88 1.27
CA TYR A 70 -9.16 -6.82 1.44
C TYR A 70 -8.64 -6.74 2.87
N LYS A 71 -8.02 -7.81 3.36
CA LYS A 71 -7.54 -7.85 4.75
C LYS A 71 -6.12 -7.32 4.87
N TYR A 72 -5.79 -6.29 4.09
CA TYR A 72 -4.44 -5.73 4.03
C TYR A 72 -4.47 -4.25 4.36
N SER A 73 -3.36 -3.76 4.89
CA SER A 73 -3.12 -2.33 5.10
C SER A 73 -1.90 -1.90 4.29
N ILE A 74 -1.98 -0.68 3.77
CA ILE A 74 -0.91 -0.07 2.98
C ILE A 74 -0.13 0.86 3.89
N TYR A 75 1.19 0.65 3.97
CA TYR A 75 2.12 1.47 4.75
C TYR A 75 2.92 2.31 3.79
N TYR A 76 2.88 3.63 3.96
CA TYR A 76 3.44 4.54 2.97
C TYR A 76 4.01 5.80 3.62
N ARG A 77 4.83 6.53 2.83
CA ARG A 77 5.37 7.83 3.19
C ARG A 77 5.00 8.84 2.12
N VAL A 78 4.79 10.08 2.54
CA VAL A 78 4.58 11.20 1.61
C VAL A 78 5.94 11.63 1.07
N ILE A 79 6.04 11.83 -0.25
CA ILE A 79 7.27 12.32 -0.87
C ILE A 79 7.41 13.80 -0.56
N ARG A 80 8.51 14.15 0.13
CA ARG A 80 8.77 15.52 0.57
C ARG A 80 9.01 16.42 -0.63
N GLY A 81 8.35 17.59 -0.63
CA GLY A 81 8.52 18.61 -1.66
C GLY A 81 7.89 18.27 -3.01
N ARG A 82 7.17 17.16 -3.12
CA ARG A 82 6.48 16.74 -4.33
C ARG A 82 5.14 16.15 -3.99
N THR A 83 4.23 16.16 -4.96
CA THR A 83 2.98 15.43 -4.85
C THR A 83 3.25 13.94 -5.11
N GLY A 84 2.94 13.09 -4.16
CA GLY A 84 3.11 11.67 -4.34
C GLY A 84 3.44 10.91 -3.06
N ILE A 85 3.60 9.62 -3.20
CA ILE A 85 3.82 8.70 -2.09
C ILE A 85 4.83 7.62 -2.46
N THR A 86 5.49 7.08 -1.44
CA THR A 86 6.28 5.86 -1.55
C THR A 86 5.57 4.77 -0.74
N ILE A 87 5.21 3.68 -1.39
CA ILE A 87 4.62 2.53 -0.71
C ILE A 87 5.76 1.69 -0.13
N GLU A 88 5.78 1.58 1.21
CA GLU A 88 6.82 0.84 1.93
C GLU A 88 6.50 -0.64 2.04
N ARG A 89 5.27 -0.96 2.46
CA ARG A 89 4.80 -2.33 2.63
C ARG A 89 3.29 -2.43 2.39
N ILE A 90 2.82 -3.62 2.02
CA ILE A 90 1.40 -3.97 2.03
C ILE A 90 1.31 -5.26 2.85
N LEU A 91 0.65 -5.18 4.01
CA LEU A 91 0.71 -6.24 5.02
C LEU A 91 -0.69 -6.64 5.48
N HIS A 92 -0.85 -7.93 5.75
CA HIS A 92 -2.09 -8.45 6.31
C HIS A 92 -2.35 -7.82 7.69
N GLY A 93 -3.60 -7.40 7.95
CA GLY A 93 -3.97 -6.70 9.18
C GLY A 93 -3.76 -7.49 10.47
N ALA A 94 -3.74 -8.83 10.40
CA ALA A 94 -3.51 -9.66 11.56
C ALA A 94 -2.02 -9.87 11.88
N ARG A 95 -1.13 -9.34 11.06
CA ARG A 95 0.31 -9.55 11.19
C ARG A 95 0.91 -8.62 12.25
N ASP A 96 1.93 -9.11 12.98
CA ASP A 96 2.69 -8.29 13.90
C ASP A 96 3.63 -7.37 13.10
N VAL A 97 3.11 -6.20 12.74
CA VAL A 97 3.83 -5.27 11.86
C VAL A 97 5.00 -4.57 12.56
N GLY A 98 5.02 -4.54 13.90
CA GLY A 98 6.10 -3.91 14.64
C GLY A 98 7.47 -4.51 14.34
N ARG A 99 7.51 -5.78 13.99
CA ARG A 99 8.76 -6.48 13.64
C ARG A 99 9.29 -6.13 12.26
N LEU A 100 8.46 -5.51 11.40
CA LEU A 100 8.77 -5.27 10.00
C LEU A 100 9.25 -3.84 9.74
N PHE A 101 9.22 -3.02 10.76
CA PHE A 101 9.69 -1.64 10.75
C PHE A 101 10.62 -1.34 11.97
#